data_6d6822e355b219dd4cf20c319f97834f
#
_entry.id   6d6822e355b219dd4cf20c319f97834f
#
_cell.length_a   1.000
_cell.length_b   1.000
_cell.length_c   1.000
_cell.angle_alpha   90.00
_cell.angle_beta   90.00
_cell.angle_gamma   90.00
#
_symmetry.space_group_name_H-M   'P 1'
#
loop_
_entity.id
_entity.type
_entity.pdbx_description
1 polymer ?
#
loop_
_entity_poly.entity_id
_entity_poly.type
_entity_poly.pdbx_seq_one_letter_code
_entity_poly.pdbx_strand_id
1 'polypeptide(L)'
;MESISARARTGYRANPAELLLAGVIVARSTSLLLSKAVLATMSPLNILSVRFCLAFVILCAIFFNRMRRMNLRTLLMGMAIGGAFSAMMAAELFALKHTLASTTSFLENTAIVIVPLMEALLHRKLPCKKALFCAGLTLIGVGSLTLRSGRFSFGLGEGLCMLSAILYAIAIILTDRLSRKGDPLLIGIAQVGFIGLFTTIASCIFESPRLPAGTSEWLPILGLALVCSCFGFTLQPVAQRRIPSERASQFCALNPLSTAAMSAVLLHEKIGVMGAVGAALILGSIMLESSRSAKAKKA
;
A
#
# COMPACT_ATOMS: atom_id res chain seq x y z
N MET A 1 25.18 19.83 38.71
CA MET A 1 24.72 18.51 38.24
C MET A 1 23.27 18.51 37.72
N GLU A 2 22.69 19.65 37.38
CA GLU A 2 21.28 19.76 36.92
C GLU A 2 21.09 19.98 35.40
N SER A 3 22.15 20.08 34.62
CA SER A 3 22.07 20.34 33.18
C SER A 3 22.05 19.09 32.28
N ILE A 4 22.18 17.90 32.81
CA ILE A 4 22.23 16.63 32.02
C ILE A 4 20.87 15.94 31.96
N SER A 5 19.93 16.24 32.88
CA SER A 5 18.63 15.56 32.93
C SER A 5 17.55 16.13 31.97
N ALA A 6 17.76 17.33 31.40
CA ALA A 6 16.79 18.01 30.56
C ALA A 6 16.85 17.61 29.06
N ARG A 7 17.88 16.83 28.64
CA ARG A 7 18.08 16.45 27.21
C ARG A 7 17.45 15.13 26.78
N ALA A 8 16.85 14.38 27.70
CA ALA A 8 16.33 13.02 27.42
C ALA A 8 14.81 12.95 27.13
N ARG A 9 14.10 14.06 27.06
CA ARG A 9 12.64 14.10 26.79
C ARG A 9 12.26 14.83 25.49
N THR A 10 13.02 14.69 24.42
CA THR A 10 12.46 14.94 23.08
C THR A 10 11.77 13.64 22.61
N GLY A 11 10.66 13.33 23.27
CA GLY A 11 9.76 12.29 22.79
C GLY A 11 9.44 12.54 21.32
N TYR A 12 9.69 11.56 20.48
CA TYR A 12 9.30 11.52 19.09
C TYR A 12 7.79 11.81 18.99
N ARG A 13 7.40 13.06 18.71
CA ARG A 13 6.02 13.38 18.38
C ARG A 13 5.79 12.88 16.97
N ALA A 14 5.19 11.70 16.84
CA ALA A 14 4.79 11.13 15.57
C ALA A 14 3.92 12.18 14.83
N ASN A 15 4.30 12.47 13.60
CA ASN A 15 3.52 13.39 12.76
C ASN A 15 2.13 12.77 12.52
N PRO A 16 1.02 13.48 12.78
CA PRO A 16 -0.33 12.94 12.56
C PRO A 16 -0.54 12.31 11.17
N ALA A 17 0.13 12.87 10.14
CA ALA A 17 0.08 12.30 8.78
C ALA A 17 0.77 10.92 8.69
N GLU A 18 1.85 10.69 9.45
CA GLU A 18 2.54 9.40 9.50
C GLU A 18 1.73 8.35 10.24
N LEU A 19 1.08 8.75 11.34
CA LEU A 19 0.17 7.86 12.05
C LEU A 19 -1.03 7.48 11.18
N LEU A 20 -1.58 8.46 10.43
CA LEU A 20 -2.65 8.18 9.49
C LEU A 20 -2.18 7.23 8.39
N LEU A 21 -0.99 7.46 7.81
CA LEU A 21 -0.44 6.59 6.76
C LEU A 21 -0.18 5.18 7.29
N ALA A 22 0.39 5.05 8.48
CA ALA A 22 0.59 3.76 9.14
C ALA A 22 -0.76 3.02 9.33
N GLY A 23 -1.77 3.70 9.86
CA GLY A 23 -3.12 3.13 10.01
C GLY A 23 -3.75 2.70 8.69
N VAL A 24 -3.61 3.50 7.64
CA VAL A 24 -4.04 3.19 6.27
C VAL A 24 -3.35 1.92 5.75
N ILE A 25 -2.04 1.80 5.94
CA ILE A 25 -1.28 0.63 5.45
C ILE A 25 -1.63 -0.62 6.24
N VAL A 26 -1.75 -0.51 7.56
CA VAL A 26 -2.22 -1.62 8.42
C VAL A 26 -3.62 -2.08 8.00
N ALA A 27 -4.55 -1.16 7.75
CA ALA A 27 -5.88 -1.50 7.23
C ALA A 27 -5.80 -2.19 5.87
N ARG A 28 -4.92 -1.75 4.98
CA ARG A 28 -4.71 -2.37 3.66
C ARG A 28 -4.04 -3.75 3.74
N SER A 29 -3.25 -4.01 4.78
CA SER A 29 -2.56 -5.30 4.94
C SER A 29 -3.52 -6.49 5.06
N THR A 30 -4.76 -6.27 5.51
CA THR A 30 -5.82 -7.29 5.53
C THR A 30 -6.24 -7.73 4.13
N SER A 31 -5.97 -6.89 3.11
CA SER A 31 -6.40 -7.12 1.73
C SER A 31 -5.87 -8.43 1.16
N LEU A 32 -4.60 -8.75 1.43
CA LEU A 32 -3.96 -9.94 0.88
C LEU A 32 -4.61 -11.24 1.40
N LEU A 33 -4.91 -11.27 2.71
CA LEU A 33 -5.57 -12.43 3.35
C LEU A 33 -7.01 -12.60 2.85
N LEU A 34 -7.78 -11.51 2.85
CA LEU A 34 -9.18 -11.53 2.41
C LEU A 34 -9.29 -11.84 0.91
N SER A 35 -8.42 -11.25 0.07
CA SER A 35 -8.38 -11.54 -1.37
C SER A 35 -8.06 -13.00 -1.65
N LYS A 36 -7.09 -13.58 -0.92
CA LYS A 36 -6.72 -15.00 -1.09
C LYS A 36 -7.88 -15.94 -0.78
N ALA A 37 -8.70 -15.61 0.22
CA ALA A 37 -9.88 -16.41 0.56
C ALA A 37 -10.92 -16.44 -0.59
N VAL A 38 -11.10 -15.32 -1.30
CA VAL A 38 -12.10 -15.22 -2.38
C VAL A 38 -11.52 -15.62 -3.75
N LEU A 39 -10.20 -15.54 -3.95
CA LEU A 39 -9.53 -15.96 -5.19
C LEU A 39 -9.71 -17.43 -5.55
N ALA A 40 -10.08 -18.26 -4.58
CA ALA A 40 -10.41 -19.67 -4.82
C ALA A 40 -11.70 -19.84 -5.64
N THR A 41 -12.63 -18.89 -5.55
CA THR A 41 -13.97 -18.98 -6.16
C THR A 41 -14.26 -17.88 -7.16
N MET A 42 -13.63 -16.72 -7.04
CA MET A 42 -13.83 -15.56 -7.94
C MET A 42 -12.55 -15.19 -8.69
N SER A 43 -12.74 -14.67 -9.89
CA SER A 43 -11.64 -14.17 -10.73
C SER A 43 -11.07 -12.85 -10.20
N PRO A 44 -9.75 -12.57 -10.40
CA PRO A 44 -9.08 -11.39 -9.86
C PRO A 44 -9.72 -10.05 -10.19
N LEU A 45 -10.02 -9.81 -11.46
CA LEU A 45 -10.61 -8.54 -11.91
C LEU A 45 -12.04 -8.39 -11.39
N ASN A 46 -12.77 -9.48 -11.26
CA ASN A 46 -14.12 -9.47 -10.70
C ASN A 46 -14.12 -9.11 -9.21
N ILE A 47 -13.17 -9.64 -8.42
CA ILE A 47 -12.98 -9.25 -7.02
C ILE A 47 -12.71 -7.75 -6.92
N LEU A 48 -11.80 -7.22 -7.75
CA LEU A 48 -11.48 -5.79 -7.76
C LEU A 48 -12.67 -4.93 -8.16
N SER A 49 -13.39 -5.34 -9.22
CA SER A 49 -14.58 -4.66 -9.70
C SER A 49 -15.63 -4.51 -8.60
N VAL A 50 -16.06 -5.62 -8.02
CA VAL A 50 -17.14 -5.63 -7.01
C VAL A 50 -16.73 -4.82 -5.78
N ARG A 51 -15.52 -5.05 -5.25
CA ARG A 51 -15.08 -4.35 -4.01
C ARG A 51 -14.94 -2.84 -4.19
N PHE A 52 -14.39 -2.39 -5.32
CA PHE A 52 -14.17 -0.96 -5.55
C PHE A 52 -15.43 -0.24 -6.01
N CYS A 53 -16.31 -0.87 -6.78
CA CYS A 53 -17.62 -0.32 -7.10
C CYS A 53 -18.47 -0.17 -5.82
N LEU A 54 -18.50 -1.18 -4.96
CA LEU A 54 -19.21 -1.13 -3.69
C LEU A 54 -18.64 -0.01 -2.79
N ALA A 55 -17.32 0.07 -2.67
CA ALA A 55 -16.66 1.13 -1.92
C ALA A 55 -17.00 2.52 -2.46
N PHE A 56 -17.00 2.68 -3.79
CA PHE A 56 -17.34 3.95 -4.42
C PHE A 56 -18.79 4.37 -4.15
N VAL A 57 -19.76 3.45 -4.25
CA VAL A 57 -21.16 3.72 -3.92
C VAL A 57 -21.31 4.18 -2.47
N ILE A 58 -20.65 3.50 -1.51
CA ILE A 58 -20.66 3.87 -0.11
C ILE A 58 -20.06 5.27 0.09
N LEU A 59 -18.92 5.56 -0.54
CA LEU A 59 -18.26 6.87 -0.45
C LEU A 59 -19.11 7.98 -1.08
N CYS A 60 -19.80 7.70 -2.18
CA CYS A 60 -20.76 8.64 -2.80
C CYS A 60 -21.90 8.96 -1.84
N ALA A 61 -22.44 7.97 -1.14
CA ALA A 61 -23.51 8.18 -0.17
C ALA A 61 -23.03 9.03 1.02
N ILE A 62 -21.85 8.73 1.59
CA ILE A 62 -21.30 9.43 2.76
C ILE A 62 -20.87 10.86 2.40
N PHE A 63 -20.18 11.05 1.28
CA PHE A 63 -19.57 12.32 0.89
C PHE A 63 -20.31 13.05 -0.25
N PHE A 64 -21.60 12.76 -0.46
CA PHE A 64 -22.40 13.30 -1.56
C PHE A 64 -22.29 14.82 -1.70
N ASN A 65 -22.49 15.56 -0.61
CA ASN A 65 -22.43 17.02 -0.59
C ASN A 65 -21.04 17.56 -0.98
N ARG A 66 -19.98 16.83 -0.66
CA ARG A 66 -18.61 17.23 -0.98
C ARG A 66 -18.24 16.89 -2.42
N MET A 67 -18.76 15.78 -2.94
CA MET A 67 -18.55 15.35 -4.34
C MET A 67 -19.21 16.30 -5.36
N ARG A 68 -20.31 16.95 -5.02
CA ARG A 68 -20.94 17.99 -5.86
C ARG A 68 -20.00 19.17 -6.19
N ARG A 69 -18.94 19.37 -5.40
CA ARG A 69 -17.91 20.39 -5.61
C ARG A 69 -16.68 19.86 -6.36
N MET A 70 -16.73 18.61 -6.83
CA MET A 70 -15.62 18.01 -7.56
C MET A 70 -15.49 18.66 -8.92
N ASN A 71 -14.29 19.16 -9.24
CA ASN A 71 -13.97 19.72 -10.54
C ASN A 71 -13.27 18.69 -11.44
N LEU A 72 -13.28 18.95 -12.75
CA LEU A 72 -12.68 18.07 -13.74
C LEU A 72 -11.20 17.77 -13.46
N ARG A 73 -10.45 18.75 -12.93
CA ARG A 73 -9.05 18.57 -12.57
C ARG A 73 -8.87 17.52 -11.48
N THR A 74 -9.70 17.55 -10.44
CA THR A 74 -9.69 16.55 -9.35
C THR A 74 -10.05 15.17 -9.87
N LEU A 75 -11.02 15.10 -10.78
CA LEU A 75 -11.43 13.84 -11.43
C LEU A 75 -10.28 13.23 -12.25
N LEU A 76 -9.60 14.03 -13.07
CA LEU A 76 -8.44 13.59 -13.86
C LEU A 76 -7.27 13.14 -12.98
N MET A 77 -7.02 13.81 -11.85
CA MET A 77 -6.01 13.37 -10.88
C MET A 77 -6.37 12.01 -10.27
N GLY A 78 -7.63 11.82 -9.85
CA GLY A 78 -8.14 10.54 -9.36
C GLY A 78 -8.06 9.45 -10.41
N MET A 79 -8.36 9.77 -11.68
CA MET A 79 -8.25 8.84 -12.82
C MET A 79 -6.80 8.37 -13.02
N ALA A 80 -5.83 9.28 -13.00
CA ALA A 80 -4.42 8.93 -13.19
C ALA A 80 -3.90 8.01 -12.07
N ILE A 81 -4.22 8.34 -10.81
CA ILE A 81 -3.83 7.51 -9.66
C ILE A 81 -4.59 6.18 -9.68
N GLY A 82 -5.89 6.23 -9.93
CA GLY A 82 -6.75 5.04 -10.01
C GLY A 82 -6.32 4.08 -11.11
N GLY A 83 -5.92 4.59 -12.28
CA GLY A 83 -5.38 3.79 -13.37
C GLY A 83 -4.09 3.06 -12.99
N ALA A 84 -3.14 3.76 -12.34
CA ALA A 84 -1.91 3.16 -11.86
C ALA A 84 -2.17 2.06 -10.81
N PHE A 85 -3.08 2.31 -9.86
CA PHE A 85 -3.45 1.30 -8.87
C PHE A 85 -4.23 0.13 -9.47
N SER A 86 -5.09 0.37 -10.47
CA SER A 86 -5.82 -0.73 -11.15
C SER A 86 -4.87 -1.70 -11.82
N ALA A 87 -3.90 -1.18 -12.56
CA ALA A 87 -2.88 -1.99 -13.24
C ALA A 87 -2.00 -2.75 -12.23
N MET A 88 -1.57 -2.06 -11.17
CA MET A 88 -0.79 -2.66 -10.09
C MET A 88 -1.54 -3.81 -9.42
N MET A 89 -2.79 -3.58 -8.99
CA MET A 89 -3.57 -4.60 -8.28
C MET A 89 -3.99 -5.77 -9.17
N ALA A 90 -4.22 -5.51 -10.46
CA ALA A 90 -4.45 -6.58 -11.42
C ALA A 90 -3.20 -7.46 -11.52
N ALA A 91 -2.01 -6.88 -11.72
CA ALA A 91 -0.75 -7.63 -11.77
C ALA A 91 -0.49 -8.42 -10.47
N GLU A 92 -0.76 -7.81 -9.28
CA GLU A 92 -0.65 -8.46 -7.96
C GLU A 92 -1.56 -9.68 -7.84
N LEU A 93 -2.85 -9.55 -8.15
CA LEU A 93 -3.80 -10.64 -8.02
C LEU A 93 -3.58 -11.77 -9.04
N PHE A 94 -3.15 -11.44 -10.26
CA PHE A 94 -2.73 -12.46 -11.22
C PHE A 94 -1.45 -13.16 -10.77
N ALA A 95 -0.46 -12.42 -10.22
CA ALA A 95 0.73 -13.02 -9.62
C ALA A 95 0.37 -13.98 -8.48
N LEU A 96 -0.55 -13.59 -7.60
CA LEU A 96 -0.98 -14.38 -6.46
C LEU A 96 -1.62 -15.73 -6.84
N LYS A 97 -2.10 -15.89 -8.08
CA LYS A 97 -2.54 -17.18 -8.63
C LYS A 97 -1.38 -18.12 -8.94
N HIS A 98 -0.19 -17.60 -9.24
CA HIS A 98 0.95 -18.35 -9.75
C HIS A 98 2.09 -18.47 -8.74
N THR A 99 2.08 -17.68 -7.65
CA THR A 99 3.13 -17.72 -6.63
C THR A 99 2.56 -17.62 -5.21
N LEU A 100 3.43 -17.76 -4.21
CA LEU A 100 3.04 -17.70 -2.80
C LEU A 100 2.75 -16.26 -2.38
N ALA A 101 1.78 -16.08 -1.48
CA ALA A 101 1.45 -14.77 -0.93
C ALA A 101 2.66 -14.10 -0.23
N SER A 102 3.53 -14.88 0.39
CA SER A 102 4.78 -14.38 0.99
C SER A 102 5.75 -13.84 -0.06
N THR A 103 5.91 -14.54 -1.19
CA THR A 103 6.75 -14.11 -2.31
C THR A 103 6.16 -12.86 -2.97
N THR A 104 4.85 -12.81 -3.19
CA THR A 104 4.13 -11.64 -3.71
C THR A 104 4.37 -10.43 -2.80
N SER A 105 4.14 -10.57 -1.50
CA SER A 105 4.36 -9.50 -0.54
C SER A 105 5.81 -9.03 -0.50
N PHE A 106 6.80 -9.94 -0.58
CA PHE A 106 8.21 -9.57 -0.63
C PHE A 106 8.56 -8.77 -1.88
N LEU A 107 8.20 -9.31 -3.05
CA LEU A 107 8.54 -8.68 -4.34
C LEU A 107 7.82 -7.34 -4.53
N GLU A 108 6.55 -7.22 -4.14
CA GLU A 108 5.83 -5.94 -4.17
C GLU A 108 6.52 -4.87 -3.30
N ASN A 109 7.03 -5.26 -2.14
CA ASN A 109 7.77 -4.35 -1.26
C ASN A 109 9.13 -3.90 -1.82
N THR A 110 9.62 -4.46 -2.92
CA THR A 110 10.78 -3.90 -3.65
C THR A 110 10.49 -2.48 -4.17
N ALA A 111 9.22 -2.06 -4.25
CA ALA A 111 8.83 -0.67 -4.48
C ALA A 111 9.52 0.31 -3.53
N ILE A 112 9.88 -0.11 -2.31
CA ILE A 112 10.62 0.69 -1.32
C ILE A 112 11.97 1.15 -1.87
N VAL A 113 12.62 0.32 -2.68
CA VAL A 113 13.88 0.66 -3.36
C VAL A 113 13.62 1.36 -4.70
N ILE A 114 12.59 0.93 -5.43
CA ILE A 114 12.23 1.47 -6.74
C ILE A 114 11.81 2.95 -6.65
N VAL A 115 11.03 3.33 -5.63
CA VAL A 115 10.56 4.72 -5.46
C VAL A 115 11.71 5.73 -5.38
N PRO A 116 12.69 5.61 -4.46
CA PRO A 116 13.80 6.57 -4.41
C PRO A 116 14.67 6.57 -5.68
N LEU A 117 14.79 5.43 -6.38
CA LEU A 117 15.49 5.38 -7.66
C LEU A 117 14.72 6.11 -8.77
N MET A 118 13.42 5.92 -8.85
CA MET A 118 12.55 6.65 -9.78
C MET A 118 12.52 8.15 -9.50
N GLU A 119 12.43 8.56 -8.24
CA GLU A 119 12.49 9.97 -7.84
C GLU A 119 13.83 10.59 -8.21
N ALA A 120 14.93 9.88 -8.00
CA ALA A 120 16.26 10.31 -8.40
C ALA A 120 16.36 10.52 -9.92
N LEU A 121 15.81 9.59 -10.71
CA LEU A 121 15.76 9.68 -12.18
C LEU A 121 14.90 10.87 -12.63
N LEU A 122 13.72 11.06 -12.04
CA LEU A 122 12.80 12.14 -12.37
C LEU A 122 13.35 13.53 -12.03
N HIS A 123 14.14 13.63 -10.96
CA HIS A 123 14.78 14.88 -10.54
C HIS A 123 16.20 15.06 -11.08
N ARG A 124 16.72 14.08 -11.84
CA ARG A 124 18.11 14.07 -12.34
C ARG A 124 19.14 14.29 -11.23
N LYS A 125 18.89 13.73 -10.04
CA LYS A 125 19.75 13.82 -8.86
C LYS A 125 20.06 12.43 -8.36
N LEU A 126 21.27 12.20 -7.86
CA LEU A 126 21.59 10.93 -7.23
C LEU A 126 20.70 10.68 -6.00
N PRO A 127 20.22 9.45 -5.80
CA PRO A 127 19.42 9.12 -4.64
C PRO A 127 20.23 9.34 -3.36
N CYS A 128 19.58 9.78 -2.31
CA CYS A 128 20.26 9.98 -1.03
C CYS A 128 20.77 8.64 -0.49
N LYS A 129 22.07 8.53 -0.26
CA LYS A 129 22.73 7.31 0.24
C LYS A 129 22.03 6.74 1.50
N LYS A 130 21.55 7.61 2.40
CA LYS A 130 20.84 7.19 3.61
C LYS A 130 19.44 6.62 3.30
N ALA A 131 18.69 7.21 2.36
CA ALA A 131 17.39 6.69 1.94
C ALA A 131 17.55 5.31 1.29
N LEU A 132 18.55 5.15 0.44
CA LEU A 132 18.87 3.88 -0.19
C LEU A 132 19.33 2.82 0.84
N PHE A 133 20.12 3.23 1.84
CA PHE A 133 20.53 2.34 2.95
C PHE A 133 19.31 1.89 3.77
N CYS A 134 18.43 2.81 4.17
CA CYS A 134 17.20 2.48 4.88
C CYS A 134 16.29 1.57 4.04
N ALA A 135 16.14 1.86 2.74
CA ALA A 135 15.36 1.01 1.83
C ALA A 135 15.93 -0.40 1.74
N GLY A 136 17.25 -0.55 1.62
CA GLY A 136 17.92 -1.85 1.62
C GLY A 136 17.74 -2.61 2.93
N LEU A 137 17.90 -1.91 4.06
CA LEU A 137 17.69 -2.50 5.39
C LEU A 137 16.25 -2.98 5.57
N THR A 138 15.28 -2.18 5.12
CA THR A 138 13.86 -2.54 5.14
C THR A 138 13.60 -3.78 4.27
N LEU A 139 14.18 -3.83 3.08
CA LEU A 139 14.00 -4.96 2.16
C LEU A 139 14.58 -6.27 2.73
N ILE A 140 15.76 -6.20 3.39
CA ILE A 140 16.33 -7.34 4.11
C ILE A 140 15.38 -7.78 5.24
N GLY A 141 14.81 -6.83 5.99
CA GLY A 141 13.85 -7.11 7.04
C GLY A 141 12.59 -7.79 6.52
N VAL A 142 12.02 -7.29 5.40
CA VAL A 142 10.86 -7.89 4.74
C VAL A 142 11.21 -9.30 4.23
N GLY A 143 12.37 -9.49 3.61
CA GLY A 143 12.84 -10.80 3.16
C GLY A 143 12.94 -11.80 4.32
N SER A 144 13.55 -11.39 5.43
CA SER A 144 13.68 -12.23 6.64
C SER A 144 12.33 -12.61 7.25
N LEU A 145 11.32 -11.73 7.12
CA LEU A 145 9.97 -11.96 7.62
C LEU A 145 9.15 -12.90 6.72
N THR A 146 9.30 -12.77 5.40
CA THR A 146 8.39 -13.39 4.42
C THR A 146 8.96 -14.63 3.75
N LEU A 147 10.27 -14.71 3.54
CA LEU A 147 10.91 -15.81 2.81
C LEU A 147 11.29 -16.95 3.77
N ARG A 148 10.32 -17.82 4.10
CA ARG A 148 10.55 -18.95 4.99
C ARG A 148 11.19 -20.18 4.34
N SER A 149 11.10 -20.35 3.01
CA SER A 149 11.42 -21.63 2.37
C SER A 149 12.61 -21.64 1.40
N GLY A 150 13.36 -20.54 1.27
CA GLY A 150 14.64 -20.52 0.55
C GLY A 150 14.65 -20.89 -0.93
N ARG A 151 13.54 -21.34 -1.51
CA ARG A 151 13.45 -21.69 -2.93
C ARG A 151 12.87 -20.52 -3.73
N PHE A 152 13.74 -19.77 -4.37
CA PHE A 152 13.38 -18.75 -5.35
C PHE A 152 13.40 -19.43 -6.74
N SER A 153 12.23 -19.65 -7.33
CA SER A 153 12.12 -19.97 -8.76
C SER A 153 11.59 -18.72 -9.46
N PHE A 154 12.25 -18.29 -10.51
CA PHE A 154 11.79 -17.15 -11.29
C PHE A 154 10.84 -17.65 -12.37
N GLY A 155 9.56 -17.38 -12.20
CA GLY A 155 8.50 -17.76 -13.11
C GLY A 155 7.61 -16.57 -13.49
N LEU A 156 6.47 -16.86 -14.12
CA LEU A 156 5.51 -15.87 -14.56
C LEU A 156 4.92 -15.09 -13.36
N GLY A 157 4.72 -15.76 -12.22
CA GLY A 157 4.21 -15.14 -11.00
C GLY A 157 5.16 -14.08 -10.45
N GLU A 158 6.44 -14.40 -10.36
CA GLU A 158 7.48 -13.47 -9.88
C GLU A 158 7.68 -12.29 -10.84
N GLY A 159 7.61 -12.53 -12.16
CA GLY A 159 7.62 -11.46 -13.16
C GLY A 159 6.44 -10.49 -13.00
N LEU A 160 5.24 -10.99 -12.76
CA LEU A 160 4.05 -10.16 -12.48
C LEU A 160 4.18 -9.41 -11.15
N CYS A 161 4.79 -9.99 -10.12
CA CYS A 161 5.08 -9.29 -8.87
C CYS A 161 6.04 -8.12 -9.07
N MET A 162 7.09 -8.29 -9.88
CA MET A 162 8.03 -7.21 -10.20
C MET A 162 7.34 -6.09 -11.00
N LEU A 163 6.48 -6.44 -11.94
CA LEU A 163 5.64 -5.47 -12.65
C LEU A 163 4.74 -4.71 -11.68
N SER A 164 4.08 -5.42 -10.77
CA SER A 164 3.25 -4.83 -9.71
C SER A 164 4.06 -3.86 -8.85
N ALA A 165 5.29 -4.21 -8.44
CA ALA A 165 6.17 -3.33 -7.66
C ALA A 165 6.52 -2.02 -8.39
N ILE A 166 6.80 -2.10 -9.69
CA ILE A 166 7.06 -0.90 -10.52
C ILE A 166 5.81 -0.02 -10.61
N LEU A 167 4.65 -0.62 -10.90
CA LEU A 167 3.38 0.09 -10.98
C LEU A 167 2.99 0.70 -9.62
N TYR A 168 3.31 0.00 -8.52
CA TYR A 168 3.09 0.52 -7.17
C TYR A 168 3.97 1.73 -6.87
N ALA A 169 5.24 1.68 -7.26
CA ALA A 169 6.14 2.83 -7.15
C ALA A 169 5.60 4.04 -7.94
N ILE A 170 5.11 3.83 -9.15
CA ILE A 170 4.46 4.88 -9.96
C ILE A 170 3.22 5.44 -9.23
N ALA A 171 2.37 4.57 -8.71
CA ALA A 171 1.16 4.98 -7.99
C ALA A 171 1.48 5.80 -6.74
N ILE A 172 2.50 5.43 -5.96
CA ILE A 172 2.97 6.18 -4.77
C ILE A 172 3.44 7.58 -5.18
N ILE A 173 4.27 7.68 -6.22
CA ILE A 173 4.82 8.96 -6.72
C ILE A 173 3.70 9.85 -7.27
N LEU A 174 2.77 9.29 -8.05
CA LEU A 174 1.61 10.03 -8.56
C LEU A 174 0.73 10.52 -7.42
N THR A 175 0.48 9.69 -6.41
CA THR A 175 -0.32 10.05 -5.24
C THR A 175 0.31 11.22 -4.48
N ASP A 176 1.62 11.19 -4.22
CA ASP A 176 2.32 12.30 -3.57
C ASP A 176 2.18 13.60 -4.39
N ARG A 177 2.49 13.54 -5.68
CA ARG A 177 2.52 14.75 -6.53
C ARG A 177 1.13 15.34 -6.78
N LEU A 178 0.13 14.50 -7.00
CA LEU A 178 -1.21 14.94 -7.33
C LEU A 178 -2.04 15.31 -6.11
N SER A 179 -1.86 14.64 -4.96
CA SER A 179 -2.56 14.98 -3.72
C SER A 179 -2.24 16.38 -3.18
N ARG A 180 -1.07 16.93 -3.56
CA ARG A 180 -0.67 18.30 -3.21
C ARG A 180 -1.36 19.36 -4.05
N LYS A 181 -1.91 19.00 -5.21
CA LYS A 181 -2.48 19.94 -6.20
C LYS A 181 -3.99 20.13 -6.10
N GLY A 182 -4.67 19.39 -5.22
CA GLY A 182 -6.12 19.42 -5.06
C GLY A 182 -6.59 19.03 -3.67
N ASP A 183 -7.92 18.81 -3.52
CA ASP A 183 -8.47 18.22 -2.30
C ASP A 183 -8.14 16.72 -2.26
N PRO A 184 -7.27 16.28 -1.32
CA PRO A 184 -6.78 14.91 -1.32
C PRO A 184 -7.88 13.89 -1.01
N LEU A 185 -8.94 14.28 -0.27
CA LEU A 185 -10.07 13.39 0.00
C LEU A 185 -10.89 13.15 -1.28
N LEU A 186 -11.20 14.21 -2.03
CA LEU A 186 -11.92 14.08 -3.30
C LEU A 186 -11.10 13.32 -4.35
N ILE A 187 -9.77 13.52 -4.38
CA ILE A 187 -8.86 12.72 -5.21
C ILE A 187 -8.93 11.23 -4.81
N GLY A 188 -8.93 10.93 -3.50
CA GLY A 188 -9.05 9.55 -3.00
C GLY A 188 -10.37 8.89 -3.37
N ILE A 189 -11.50 9.62 -3.27
CA ILE A 189 -12.81 9.11 -3.69
C ILE A 189 -12.84 8.86 -5.20
N ALA A 190 -12.35 9.80 -6.01
CA ALA A 190 -12.27 9.64 -7.45
C ALA A 190 -11.37 8.46 -7.85
N GLN A 191 -10.21 8.30 -7.20
CA GLN A 191 -9.31 7.17 -7.37
C GLN A 191 -10.04 5.83 -7.17
N VAL A 192 -10.80 5.69 -6.07
CA VAL A 192 -11.57 4.47 -5.77
C VAL A 192 -12.59 4.19 -6.87
N GLY A 193 -13.32 5.22 -7.34
CA GLY A 193 -14.27 5.10 -8.44
C GLY A 193 -13.62 4.66 -9.75
N PHE A 194 -12.46 5.23 -10.10
CA PHE A 194 -11.76 4.85 -11.33
C PHE A 194 -11.11 3.46 -11.25
N ILE A 195 -10.64 3.02 -10.09
CA ILE A 195 -10.21 1.64 -9.90
C ILE A 195 -11.39 0.70 -10.17
N GLY A 196 -12.56 0.97 -9.57
CA GLY A 196 -13.78 0.20 -9.82
C GLY A 196 -14.16 0.18 -11.30
N LEU A 197 -14.16 1.35 -11.96
CA LEU A 197 -14.50 1.47 -13.38
C LEU A 197 -13.55 0.67 -14.29
N PHE A 198 -12.24 0.87 -14.14
CA PHE A 198 -11.23 0.20 -14.98
C PHE A 198 -11.22 -1.31 -14.77
N THR A 199 -11.33 -1.76 -13.53
CA THR A 199 -11.39 -3.20 -13.23
C THR A 199 -12.71 -3.83 -13.67
N THR A 200 -13.83 -3.09 -13.67
CA THR A 200 -15.09 -3.56 -14.23
C THR A 200 -15.00 -3.73 -15.73
N ILE A 201 -14.48 -2.73 -16.45
CA ILE A 201 -14.26 -2.82 -17.90
C ILE A 201 -13.35 -3.99 -18.22
N ALA A 202 -12.22 -4.14 -17.50
CA ALA A 202 -11.30 -5.24 -17.68
C ALA A 202 -11.96 -6.61 -17.38
N SER A 203 -12.77 -6.69 -16.31
CA SER A 203 -13.51 -7.91 -15.98
C SER A 203 -14.50 -8.30 -17.08
N CYS A 204 -15.20 -7.32 -17.67
CA CYS A 204 -16.12 -7.58 -18.79
C CYS A 204 -15.40 -8.07 -20.06
N ILE A 205 -14.14 -7.67 -20.28
CA ILE A 205 -13.37 -8.03 -21.47
C ILE A 205 -12.67 -9.39 -21.28
N PHE A 206 -12.06 -9.64 -20.11
CA PHE A 206 -11.16 -10.76 -19.89
C PHE A 206 -11.72 -11.86 -18.99
N GLU A 207 -12.81 -11.60 -18.28
CA GLU A 207 -13.43 -12.54 -17.33
C GLU A 207 -14.95 -12.53 -17.52
N SER A 208 -15.65 -13.46 -16.85
CA SER A 208 -17.11 -13.45 -16.78
C SER A 208 -17.55 -12.74 -15.51
N PRO A 209 -18.04 -11.47 -15.59
CA PRO A 209 -18.46 -10.71 -14.42
C PRO A 209 -19.60 -11.43 -13.69
N ARG A 210 -19.46 -11.61 -12.39
CA ARG A 210 -20.52 -12.13 -11.53
C ARG A 210 -20.52 -11.42 -10.17
N LEU A 211 -21.66 -11.41 -9.53
CA LEU A 211 -21.77 -11.00 -8.13
C LEU A 211 -21.33 -12.14 -7.20
N PRO A 212 -20.84 -11.81 -5.99
CA PRO A 212 -20.51 -12.80 -4.99
C PRO A 212 -21.71 -13.69 -4.67
N ALA A 213 -21.48 -14.99 -4.52
CA ALA A 213 -22.48 -15.97 -4.19
C ALA A 213 -22.33 -16.42 -2.73
N GLY A 214 -23.34 -16.12 -1.91
CA GLY A 214 -23.36 -16.56 -0.52
C GLY A 214 -22.46 -15.74 0.43
N THR A 215 -22.58 -16.04 1.72
CA THR A 215 -21.93 -15.30 2.81
C THR A 215 -20.40 -15.44 2.78
N SER A 216 -19.90 -16.59 2.31
CA SER A 216 -18.46 -16.89 2.25
C SER A 216 -17.69 -15.96 1.30
N GLU A 217 -18.32 -15.45 0.24
CA GLU A 217 -17.72 -14.49 -0.68
C GLU A 217 -18.05 -13.04 -0.27
N TRP A 218 -19.30 -12.78 0.17
CA TRP A 218 -19.72 -11.44 0.55
C TRP A 218 -18.97 -10.88 1.76
N LEU A 219 -18.72 -11.70 2.80
CA LEU A 219 -18.07 -11.23 4.02
C LEU A 219 -16.64 -10.72 3.78
N PRO A 220 -15.75 -11.46 3.09
CA PRO A 220 -14.44 -10.93 2.73
C PRO A 220 -14.52 -9.72 1.80
N ILE A 221 -15.43 -9.69 0.81
CA ILE A 221 -15.58 -8.56 -0.12
C ILE A 221 -16.06 -7.30 0.61
N LEU A 222 -16.99 -7.40 1.56
CA LEU A 222 -17.40 -6.29 2.41
C LEU A 222 -16.23 -5.78 3.25
N GLY A 223 -15.45 -6.68 3.85
CA GLY A 223 -14.22 -6.32 4.57
C GLY A 223 -13.23 -5.57 3.66
N LEU A 224 -12.99 -6.08 2.45
CA LEU A 224 -12.16 -5.43 1.44
C LEU A 224 -12.69 -4.05 1.04
N ALA A 225 -13.99 -3.93 0.80
CA ALA A 225 -14.63 -2.67 0.41
C ALA A 225 -14.55 -1.62 1.52
N LEU A 226 -14.92 -1.96 2.76
CA LEU A 226 -15.00 -1.01 3.86
C LEU A 226 -13.62 -0.65 4.42
N VAL A 227 -12.82 -1.66 4.79
CA VAL A 227 -11.55 -1.44 5.48
C VAL A 227 -10.44 -1.05 4.50
N CYS A 228 -10.27 -1.83 3.45
CA CYS A 228 -9.15 -1.59 2.54
C CYS A 228 -9.45 -0.48 1.53
N SER A 229 -10.65 -0.48 0.92
CA SER A 229 -10.97 0.47 -0.16
C SER A 229 -11.52 1.79 0.37
N CYS A 230 -12.61 1.79 1.16
CA CYS A 230 -13.18 3.04 1.68
C CYS A 230 -12.23 3.76 2.62
N PHE A 231 -11.65 3.08 3.60
CA PHE A 231 -10.72 3.71 4.53
C PHE A 231 -9.32 3.81 3.91
N GLY A 232 -8.73 2.68 3.49
CA GLY A 232 -7.34 2.59 3.07
C GLY A 232 -7.04 3.46 1.84
N PHE A 233 -7.69 3.21 0.71
CA PHE A 233 -7.40 3.92 -0.54
C PHE A 233 -7.90 5.36 -0.56
N THR A 234 -9.01 5.68 0.12
CA THR A 234 -9.54 7.06 0.15
C THR A 234 -8.67 7.98 1.02
N LEU A 235 -8.15 7.50 2.15
CA LEU A 235 -7.33 8.31 3.06
C LEU A 235 -5.84 8.30 2.71
N GLN A 236 -5.38 7.41 1.83
CA GLN A 236 -3.98 7.38 1.40
C GLN A 236 -3.51 8.72 0.80
N PRO A 237 -4.21 9.38 -0.15
CA PRO A 237 -3.82 10.69 -0.65
C PRO A 237 -3.82 11.77 0.44
N VAL A 238 -4.73 11.68 1.42
CA VAL A 238 -4.79 12.61 2.57
C VAL A 238 -3.52 12.51 3.41
N ALA A 239 -3.08 11.29 3.71
CA ALA A 239 -1.86 11.05 4.45
C ALA A 239 -0.61 11.45 3.63
N GLN A 240 -0.53 11.03 2.37
CA GLN A 240 0.63 11.26 1.50
C GLN A 240 0.81 12.73 1.10
N ARG A 241 -0.24 13.57 1.13
CA ARG A 241 -0.10 15.01 0.86
C ARG A 241 1.02 15.70 1.66
N ARG A 242 1.31 15.18 2.86
CA ARG A 242 2.29 15.75 3.80
C ARG A 242 3.56 14.91 3.95
N ILE A 243 3.65 13.81 3.25
CA ILE A 243 4.73 12.83 3.36
C ILE A 243 5.31 12.62 1.95
N PRO A 244 6.65 12.79 1.77
CA PRO A 244 7.29 12.51 0.49
C PRO A 244 7.12 11.04 0.08
N SER A 245 7.10 10.78 -1.24
CA SER A 245 6.96 9.44 -1.82
C SER A 245 8.03 8.45 -1.33
N GLU A 246 9.29 8.87 -1.21
CA GLU A 246 10.37 8.06 -0.64
C GLU A 246 10.03 7.54 0.76
N ARG A 247 9.48 8.40 1.60
CA ARG A 247 9.10 8.05 2.97
C ARG A 247 7.80 7.24 3.01
N ALA A 248 6.85 7.58 2.15
CA ALA A 248 5.60 6.83 2.04
C ALA A 248 5.85 5.38 1.63
N SER A 249 6.81 5.14 0.71
CA SER A 249 7.18 3.79 0.29
C SER A 249 7.76 2.96 1.43
N GLN A 250 8.54 3.55 2.34
CA GLN A 250 9.07 2.83 3.50
C GLN A 250 7.98 2.38 4.48
N PHE A 251 6.93 3.19 4.66
CA PHE A 251 5.77 2.77 5.45
C PHE A 251 5.07 1.55 4.87
N CYS A 252 5.20 1.28 3.55
CA CYS A 252 4.64 0.08 2.92
C CYS A 252 5.20 -1.22 3.53
N ALA A 253 6.39 -1.20 4.13
CA ALA A 253 6.94 -2.34 4.87
C ALA A 253 6.12 -2.73 6.12
N LEU A 254 5.23 -1.84 6.59
CA LEU A 254 4.25 -2.22 7.61
C LEU A 254 3.24 -3.23 7.08
N ASN A 255 3.05 -3.34 5.75
CA ASN A 255 2.13 -4.30 5.15
C ASN A 255 2.50 -5.75 5.50
N PRO A 256 3.70 -6.28 5.14
CA PRO A 256 4.09 -7.64 5.51
C PRO A 256 4.23 -7.82 7.04
N LEU A 257 4.65 -6.77 7.76
CA LEU A 257 4.74 -6.81 9.21
C LEU A 257 3.36 -7.00 9.86
N SER A 258 2.37 -6.23 9.43
CA SER A 258 1.00 -6.33 9.92
C SER A 258 0.36 -7.67 9.52
N THR A 259 0.60 -8.12 8.28
CA THR A 259 0.12 -9.43 7.81
C THR A 259 0.69 -10.56 8.66
N ALA A 260 2.00 -10.53 8.96
CA ALA A 260 2.63 -11.54 9.81
C ALA A 260 2.09 -11.49 11.25
N ALA A 261 1.89 -10.29 11.82
CA ALA A 261 1.31 -10.14 13.14
C ALA A 261 -0.14 -10.68 13.19
N MET A 262 -0.94 -10.40 12.16
CA MET A 262 -2.32 -10.90 12.06
C MET A 262 -2.35 -12.43 11.88
N SER A 263 -1.47 -13.01 11.06
CA SER A 263 -1.34 -14.45 10.92
C SER A 263 -0.95 -15.11 12.25
N ALA A 264 -0.05 -14.50 13.02
CA ALA A 264 0.34 -15.00 14.33
C ALA A 264 -0.83 -15.00 15.33
N VAL A 265 -1.65 -13.94 15.32
CA VAL A 265 -2.79 -13.81 16.26
C VAL A 265 -4.00 -14.65 15.80
N LEU A 266 -4.38 -14.59 14.51
CA LEU A 266 -5.60 -15.23 14.01
C LEU A 266 -5.40 -16.72 13.67
N LEU A 267 -4.21 -17.09 13.18
CA LEU A 267 -3.89 -18.45 12.76
C LEU A 267 -2.99 -19.17 13.77
N HIS A 268 -2.66 -18.51 14.91
CA HIS A 268 -1.73 -19.03 15.94
C HIS A 268 -0.38 -19.47 15.39
N GLU A 269 0.06 -18.86 14.27
CA GLU A 269 1.36 -19.15 13.67
C GLU A 269 2.50 -18.59 14.54
N LYS A 270 3.52 -19.41 14.84
CA LYS A 270 4.69 -18.94 15.57
C LYS A 270 5.57 -18.08 14.67
N ILE A 271 5.79 -16.83 15.07
CA ILE A 271 6.80 -15.97 14.44
C ILE A 271 8.17 -16.52 14.92
N GLY A 272 8.92 -17.15 14.01
CA GLY A 272 10.26 -17.64 14.32
C GLY A 272 11.25 -16.49 14.58
N VAL A 273 12.45 -16.82 15.07
CA VAL A 273 13.51 -15.84 15.38
C VAL A 273 13.83 -14.94 14.18
N MET A 274 13.90 -15.50 12.96
CA MET A 274 14.12 -14.74 11.72
C MET A 274 13.01 -13.72 11.45
N GLY A 275 11.75 -14.08 11.76
CA GLY A 275 10.63 -13.15 11.65
C GLY A 275 10.72 -12.00 12.66
N ALA A 276 11.12 -12.27 13.88
CA ALA A 276 11.33 -11.23 14.91
C ALA A 276 12.48 -10.28 14.52
N VAL A 277 13.59 -10.81 14.01
CA VAL A 277 14.71 -10.02 13.47
C VAL A 277 14.24 -9.16 12.29
N GLY A 278 13.49 -9.74 11.36
CA GLY A 278 12.92 -9.01 10.22
C GLY A 278 12.01 -7.85 10.67
N ALA A 279 11.13 -8.09 11.64
CA ALA A 279 10.27 -7.06 12.22
C ALA A 279 11.07 -5.92 12.86
N ALA A 280 12.13 -6.25 13.63
CA ALA A 280 13.01 -5.27 14.26
C ALA A 280 13.76 -4.42 13.21
N LEU A 281 14.25 -5.03 12.12
CA LEU A 281 14.91 -4.32 11.02
C LEU A 281 13.97 -3.36 10.31
N ILE A 282 12.73 -3.76 10.04
CA ILE A 282 11.70 -2.91 9.41
C ILE A 282 11.42 -1.69 10.30
N LEU A 283 11.09 -1.92 11.57
CA LEU A 283 10.78 -0.84 12.51
C LEU A 283 11.98 0.09 12.72
N GLY A 284 13.18 -0.46 12.89
CA GLY A 284 14.42 0.31 13.03
C GLY A 284 14.69 1.20 11.81
N SER A 285 14.50 0.69 10.60
CA SER A 285 14.69 1.44 9.36
C SER A 285 13.70 2.60 9.23
N ILE A 286 12.42 2.37 9.54
CA ILE A 286 11.38 3.42 9.53
C ILE A 286 11.73 4.52 10.55
N MET A 287 12.20 4.16 11.74
CA MET A 287 12.60 5.13 12.76
C MET A 287 13.85 5.92 12.37
N LEU A 288 14.85 5.27 11.74
CA LEU A 288 16.05 5.94 11.24
C LEU A 288 15.72 7.00 10.17
N GLU A 289 14.84 6.67 9.23
CA GLU A 289 14.41 7.62 8.21
C GLU A 289 13.56 8.75 8.79
N SER A 290 12.74 8.44 9.78
CA SER A 290 11.92 9.41 10.52
C SER A 290 12.76 10.48 11.21
N SER A 291 13.82 10.07 11.87
CA SER A 291 14.76 10.98 12.58
C SER A 291 15.46 11.95 11.63
N ARG A 292 15.67 11.56 10.37
CA ARG A 292 16.27 12.40 9.32
C ARG A 292 15.36 13.55 8.91
N SER A 293 14.07 13.26 8.68
CA SER A 293 13.11 14.27 8.24
C SER A 293 12.91 15.38 9.29
N ALA A 294 13.06 15.04 10.57
CA ALA A 294 13.00 15.99 11.66
C ALA A 294 14.22 16.94 11.68
N LYS A 295 15.42 16.45 11.33
CA LYS A 295 16.63 17.26 11.24
C LYS A 295 16.65 18.17 10.01
N ALA A 296 16.18 17.70 8.86
CA ALA A 296 16.12 18.49 7.63
C ALA A 296 15.10 19.64 7.67
N LYS A 297 14.10 19.58 8.56
CA LYS A 297 13.13 20.68 8.80
C LYS A 297 13.65 21.73 9.77
N LYS A 298 14.74 21.47 10.51
CA LYS A 298 15.35 22.40 11.47
C LYS A 298 16.60 23.10 10.94
N ALA A 299 17.09 22.69 9.79
CA ALA A 299 18.17 23.34 9.03
C ALA A 299 17.58 24.13 7.85
#